data_0028857843f03d815bd955f4fd8ac2a6
#
_entry.id   0028857843f03d815bd955f4fd8ac2a6
#
_cell.length_a   1.000
_cell.length_b   1.000
_cell.length_c   1.000
_cell.angle_alpha   90.00
_cell.angle_beta   90.00
_cell.angle_gamma   90.00
#
_symmetry.space_group_name_H-M   'P 1'
#
loop_
_entity.id
_entity.type
_entity.pdbx_description
1 polymer ?
#
loop_
_entity_poly.entity_id
_entity_poly.type
_entity_poly.pdbx_seq_one_letter_code
_entity_poly.pdbx_strand_id
1 'polypeptide(L)'
;MAHINNKDVDTSPFNPHIYKVDVRSNEGDDSPPHIHITHKTDKWEIKVYISNGELYQVKQYGNRKYSSTFSDIIELAKKWFPMQSTLFGMTDKKNFTTALIQWRVLNPNNVVQCNPIWKEN
;
A
#
# COMPACT_ATOMS: atom_id res chain seq x y z
N MET A 1 -13.86 -8.35 5.70
CA MET A 1 -12.91 -8.03 4.64
C MET A 1 -11.53 -7.78 5.23
N ALA A 2 -10.57 -8.55 4.81
CA ALA A 2 -9.22 -8.40 5.31
C ALA A 2 -8.48 -7.36 4.48
N HIS A 3 -7.94 -6.36 5.12
CA HIS A 3 -7.13 -5.33 4.49
C HIS A 3 -6.25 -4.67 5.54
N ILE A 4 -5.22 -3.99 5.08
CA ILE A 4 -4.40 -3.18 5.96
C ILE A 4 -5.19 -1.93 6.28
N ASN A 5 -5.52 -1.78 7.55
CA ASN A 5 -6.40 -0.73 8.01
C ASN A 5 -5.58 0.35 8.73
N ASN A 6 -5.90 1.61 8.50
CA ASN A 6 -5.20 2.73 9.12
C ASN A 6 -5.24 2.69 10.64
N LYS A 7 -6.23 2.05 11.23
CA LYS A 7 -6.31 1.90 12.68
C LYS A 7 -5.24 0.97 13.22
N ASP A 8 -4.78 0.05 12.39
CA ASP A 8 -3.86 -1.01 12.79
C ASP A 8 -2.44 -0.76 12.30
N VAL A 9 -2.26 0.26 11.47
CA VAL A 9 -0.97 0.59 10.87
C VAL A 9 -0.26 1.61 11.75
N ASP A 10 1.06 1.49 11.86
CA ASP A 10 1.86 2.60 12.37
C ASP A 10 1.53 3.83 11.52
N THR A 11 1.06 4.88 12.17
CA THR A 11 0.54 6.05 11.48
C THR A 11 1.61 6.90 10.82
N SER A 12 2.87 6.70 11.18
CA SER A 12 3.98 7.37 10.52
C SER A 12 4.43 6.50 9.35
N PRO A 13 4.59 7.06 8.14
CA PRO A 13 4.41 8.47 7.79
C PRO A 13 2.98 8.85 7.39
N PHE A 14 2.05 7.91 7.32
CA PHE A 14 0.68 8.18 6.88
C PHE A 14 -0.23 8.50 8.06
N ASN A 15 -0.74 9.73 8.08
CA ASN A 15 -1.71 10.14 9.08
C ASN A 15 -3.06 9.45 8.82
N PRO A 16 -3.59 8.65 9.76
CA PRO A 16 -4.83 7.90 9.52
C PRO A 16 -6.09 8.78 9.42
N HIS A 17 -6.01 10.03 9.84
CA HIS A 17 -7.11 10.98 9.65
C HIS A 17 -7.20 11.48 8.21
N ILE A 18 -6.11 11.36 7.46
CA ILE A 18 -6.00 11.87 6.11
C ILE A 18 -5.98 10.74 5.09
N TYR A 19 -5.25 9.67 5.38
CA TYR A 19 -5.00 8.59 4.43
C TYR A 19 -5.55 7.26 4.92
N LYS A 20 -5.93 6.45 3.95
CA LYS A 20 -6.22 5.04 4.16
C LYS A 20 -5.25 4.23 3.30
N VAL A 21 -4.59 3.25 3.91
CA VAL A 21 -3.69 2.33 3.21
C VAL A 21 -4.28 0.94 3.33
N ASP A 22 -4.53 0.27 2.20
CA ASP A 22 -5.09 -1.07 2.24
C ASP A 22 -4.60 -1.95 1.09
N VAL A 23 -4.79 -3.24 1.28
CA VAL A 23 -4.60 -4.28 0.27
C VAL A 23 -5.97 -4.86 0.00
N ARG A 24 -6.30 -5.08 -1.27
CA ARG A 24 -7.66 -5.50 -1.64
C ARG A 24 -7.68 -6.83 -2.38
N SER A 25 -8.84 -7.47 -2.34
CA SER A 25 -9.13 -8.67 -3.11
C SER A 25 -9.60 -8.32 -4.53
N ASN A 26 -9.71 -9.34 -5.37
CA ASN A 26 -10.26 -9.20 -6.73
C ASN A 26 -9.49 -8.23 -7.62
N GLU A 27 -8.19 -8.22 -7.46
CA GLU A 27 -7.33 -7.30 -8.20
C GLU A 27 -6.89 -7.84 -9.56
N GLY A 28 -7.34 -9.04 -9.92
CA GLY A 28 -7.02 -9.68 -11.18
C GLY A 28 -5.78 -10.57 -11.10
N ASP A 29 -5.77 -11.59 -11.94
CA ASP A 29 -4.71 -12.62 -11.89
C ASP A 29 -3.38 -12.09 -12.41
N ASP A 30 -3.41 -11.04 -13.21
CA ASP A 30 -2.22 -10.47 -13.85
C ASP A 30 -1.78 -9.15 -13.25
N SER A 31 -2.45 -8.68 -12.20
CA SER A 31 -2.07 -7.42 -11.56
C SER A 31 -0.82 -7.62 -10.72
N PRO A 32 0.17 -6.73 -10.83
CA PRO A 32 1.32 -6.79 -9.93
C PRO A 32 0.90 -6.48 -8.49
N PRO A 33 1.52 -7.13 -7.50
CA PRO A 33 1.20 -6.84 -6.11
C PRO A 33 1.35 -5.37 -5.76
N HIS A 34 0.30 -4.80 -5.19
CA HIS A 34 0.26 -3.37 -4.90
C HIS A 34 -0.62 -3.07 -3.69
N ILE A 35 -0.42 -1.89 -3.13
CA ILE A 35 -1.28 -1.34 -2.10
C ILE A 35 -2.08 -0.18 -2.69
N HIS A 36 -3.18 0.14 -2.05
CA HIS A 36 -3.99 1.32 -2.35
C HIS A 36 -3.76 2.37 -1.29
N ILE A 37 -3.52 3.60 -1.70
CA ILE A 37 -3.44 4.75 -0.81
C ILE A 37 -4.52 5.72 -1.23
N THR A 38 -5.43 5.99 -0.32
CA THR A 38 -6.60 6.84 -0.57
C THR A 38 -6.51 8.08 0.31
N HIS A 39 -6.76 9.24 -0.27
CA HIS A 39 -6.92 10.48 0.50
C HIS A 39 -8.40 10.61 0.85
N LYS A 40 -8.69 10.66 2.14
CA LYS A 40 -10.08 10.60 2.62
C LYS A 40 -10.89 11.84 2.27
N THR A 41 -10.25 12.99 2.19
CA THR A 41 -10.93 14.26 1.95
C THR A 41 -10.94 14.63 0.47
N ASP A 42 -9.80 14.55 -0.19
CA ASP A 42 -9.65 14.98 -1.57
C ASP A 42 -10.17 13.97 -2.60
N LYS A 43 -10.51 12.78 -2.13
CA LYS A 43 -11.16 11.78 -2.99
C LYS A 43 -10.30 11.34 -4.16
N TRP A 44 -9.02 11.10 -3.93
CA TRP A 44 -8.15 10.47 -4.90
C TRP A 44 -7.61 9.16 -4.31
N GLU A 45 -7.21 8.28 -5.20
CA GLU A 45 -6.63 7.01 -4.83
C GLU A 45 -5.49 6.69 -5.78
N ILE A 46 -4.39 6.20 -5.26
CA ILE A 46 -3.29 5.71 -6.07
C ILE A 46 -2.99 4.28 -5.70
N LYS A 47 -2.42 3.55 -6.65
CA LYS A 47 -1.90 2.21 -6.44
C LYS A 47 -0.39 2.27 -6.51
N VAL A 48 0.27 1.62 -5.59
CA VAL A 48 1.72 1.67 -5.42
C VAL A 48 2.25 0.25 -5.39
N TYR A 49 3.28 -0.04 -6.18
CA TYR A 49 3.89 -1.37 -6.20
C TYR A 49 4.50 -1.72 -4.84
N ILE A 50 4.23 -2.93 -4.36
CA ILE A 50 4.87 -3.42 -3.13
C ILE A 50 6.36 -3.61 -3.38
N SER A 51 6.76 -3.96 -4.59
CA SER A 51 8.16 -4.27 -4.90
C SER A 51 9.11 -3.10 -4.72
N ASN A 52 8.70 -1.89 -5.07
CA ASN A 52 9.61 -0.74 -5.08
C ASN A 52 9.00 0.58 -4.60
N GLY A 53 7.72 0.60 -4.25
CA GLY A 53 7.07 1.82 -3.77
C GLY A 53 6.75 2.83 -4.85
N GLU A 54 6.92 2.48 -6.13
CA GLU A 54 6.63 3.41 -7.22
C GLU A 54 5.15 3.40 -7.57
N LEU A 55 4.72 4.47 -8.21
CA LEU A 55 3.34 4.64 -8.64
C LEU A 55 2.98 3.62 -9.73
N TYR A 56 1.89 2.89 -9.53
CA TYR A 56 1.36 1.96 -10.50
C TYR A 56 0.21 2.60 -11.29
N GLN A 57 -0.81 3.10 -10.60
CA GLN A 57 -1.98 3.71 -11.25
C GLN A 57 -2.53 4.82 -10.38
N VAL A 58 -3.22 5.75 -11.02
CA VAL A 58 -3.98 6.80 -10.34
C VAL A 58 -5.44 6.60 -10.67
N LYS A 59 -6.28 6.62 -9.62
CA LYS A 59 -7.72 6.60 -9.76
C LYS A 59 -8.24 7.84 -9.06
N GLN A 60 -8.69 8.80 -9.82
CA GLN A 60 -9.10 10.07 -9.27
C GLN A 60 -10.60 10.30 -9.47
N TYR A 61 -11.26 10.73 -8.43
CA TYR A 61 -12.66 11.11 -8.49
C TYR A 61 -12.95 12.41 -7.78
N GLY A 62 -11.97 13.22 -7.60
CA GLY A 62 -12.11 14.57 -7.05
C GLY A 62 -11.35 15.56 -7.90
N ASN A 63 -11.02 16.68 -7.31
CA ASN A 63 -10.38 17.78 -8.01
C ASN A 63 -8.86 17.78 -7.89
N ARG A 64 -8.29 16.72 -7.40
CA ARG A 64 -6.85 16.63 -7.22
C ARG A 64 -6.10 16.70 -8.52
N LYS A 65 -5.11 17.56 -8.57
CA LYS A 65 -4.19 17.63 -9.70
C LYS A 65 -3.03 16.69 -9.48
N TYR A 66 -2.65 16.03 -10.53
CA TYR A 66 -1.80 14.88 -10.46
C TYR A 66 -0.40 15.10 -9.98
N SER A 67 0.25 15.92 -10.58
CA SER A 67 1.69 15.96 -10.77
C SER A 67 2.54 15.91 -9.50
N SER A 68 2.91 17.06 -9.01
CA SER A 68 3.94 17.15 -7.96
C SER A 68 3.51 16.56 -6.64
N THR A 69 2.20 16.53 -6.38
CA THR A 69 1.72 16.10 -5.06
C THR A 69 1.77 14.59 -4.85
N PHE A 70 1.76 13.81 -5.92
CA PHE A 70 1.91 12.36 -5.77
C PHE A 70 3.36 11.95 -5.50
N SER A 71 4.34 12.74 -5.91
CA SER A 71 5.72 12.42 -5.55
C SER A 71 5.94 12.46 -4.05
N ASP A 72 5.26 13.35 -3.32
CA ASP A 72 5.31 13.37 -1.85
C ASP A 72 4.74 12.08 -1.28
N ILE A 73 3.61 11.62 -1.82
CA ILE A 73 2.96 10.40 -1.33
C ILE A 73 3.82 9.18 -1.65
N ILE A 74 4.45 9.15 -2.80
CA ILE A 74 5.37 8.06 -3.17
C ILE A 74 6.56 8.02 -2.22
N GLU A 75 7.11 9.18 -1.83
CA GLU A 75 8.18 9.23 -0.86
C GLU A 75 7.74 8.70 0.51
N LEU A 76 6.51 9.00 0.92
CA LEU A 76 5.96 8.45 2.15
C LEU A 76 5.81 6.93 2.06
N ALA A 77 5.37 6.41 0.92
CA ALA A 77 5.24 4.98 0.72
C ALA A 77 6.59 4.28 0.81
N LYS A 78 7.63 4.87 0.23
CA LYS A 78 8.98 4.33 0.28
C LYS A 78 9.55 4.29 1.69
N LYS A 79 9.10 5.19 2.56
CA LYS A 79 9.45 5.15 3.98
C LYS A 79 8.63 4.12 4.74
N TRP A 80 7.37 3.94 4.35
CA TRP A 80 6.44 3.06 5.04
C TRP A 80 6.78 1.58 4.85
N PHE A 81 7.14 1.17 3.64
CA PHE A 81 7.39 -0.24 3.34
C PHE A 81 8.45 -0.88 4.24
N PRO A 82 9.59 -0.23 4.52
CA PRO A 82 10.61 -0.84 5.38
C PRO A 82 10.37 -0.64 6.88
N MET A 83 9.28 0.01 7.27
CA MET A 83 8.99 0.21 8.69
C MET A 83 8.43 -1.05 9.33
N GLN A 84 8.61 -1.17 10.63
CA GLN A 84 8.09 -2.29 11.40
C GLN A 84 6.57 -2.30 11.36
N SER A 85 6.00 -3.46 11.06
CA SER A 85 4.55 -3.60 11.01
C SER A 85 3.96 -3.80 12.40
N THR A 86 2.74 -3.25 12.59
CA THR A 86 1.93 -3.51 13.78
C THR A 86 0.66 -4.29 13.41
N LEU A 87 0.61 -4.82 12.18
CA LEU A 87 -0.62 -5.40 11.61
C LEU A 87 -0.74 -6.89 11.90
N PHE A 88 -1.96 -7.32 12.18
CA PHE A 88 -2.34 -8.74 12.21
C PHE A 88 -1.45 -9.61 13.09
N GLY A 89 -0.89 -9.07 14.16
CA GLY A 89 0.02 -9.82 15.02
C GLY A 89 1.38 -10.09 14.43
N MET A 90 1.70 -9.55 13.26
CA MET A 90 2.98 -9.74 12.58
C MET A 90 3.96 -8.63 12.92
N THR A 91 4.12 -8.36 14.22
CA THR A 91 4.96 -7.24 14.68
C THR A 91 6.45 -7.48 14.47
N ASP A 92 6.84 -8.72 14.17
CA ASP A 92 8.21 -9.06 13.84
C ASP A 92 8.55 -8.85 12.36
N LYS A 93 7.59 -8.40 11.56
CA LYS A 93 7.76 -8.21 10.12
C LYS A 93 7.69 -6.74 9.74
N LYS A 94 8.25 -6.42 8.58
CA LYS A 94 8.13 -5.08 8.00
C LYS A 94 6.81 -4.94 7.25
N ASN A 95 6.41 -3.71 7.00
CA ASN A 95 5.15 -3.43 6.29
C ASN A 95 5.10 -4.08 4.90
N PHE A 96 6.21 -4.11 4.15
CA PHE A 96 6.19 -4.72 2.82
C PHE A 96 5.91 -6.22 2.89
N THR A 97 6.45 -6.90 3.89
CA THR A 97 6.21 -8.34 4.07
C THR A 97 4.74 -8.59 4.42
N THR A 98 4.21 -7.82 5.37
CA THR A 98 2.81 -7.94 5.79
C THR A 98 1.87 -7.66 4.61
N ALA A 99 2.15 -6.62 3.85
CA ALA A 99 1.35 -6.26 2.68
C ALA A 99 1.37 -7.39 1.63
N LEU A 100 2.53 -7.98 1.38
CA LEU A 100 2.65 -9.04 0.39
C LEU A 100 1.95 -10.32 0.84
N ILE A 101 2.07 -10.68 2.11
CA ILE A 101 1.34 -11.82 2.67
C ILE A 101 -0.17 -11.59 2.48
N GLN A 102 -0.65 -10.40 2.85
CA GLN A 102 -2.07 -10.08 2.71
C GLN A 102 -2.51 -10.10 1.25
N TRP A 103 -1.68 -9.59 0.35
CA TRP A 103 -1.94 -9.65 -1.08
C TRP A 103 -2.16 -11.09 -1.56
N ARG A 104 -1.29 -12.00 -1.15
CA ARG A 104 -1.38 -13.41 -1.56
C ARG A 104 -2.62 -14.08 -1.00
N VAL A 105 -2.98 -13.75 0.24
CA VAL A 105 -4.19 -14.29 0.86
C VAL A 105 -5.44 -13.81 0.14
N LEU A 106 -5.50 -12.54 -0.21
CA LEU A 106 -6.68 -11.93 -0.82
C LEU A 106 -6.76 -12.17 -2.32
N ASN A 107 -5.66 -12.51 -2.97
CA ASN A 107 -5.59 -12.73 -4.41
C ASN A 107 -4.91 -14.07 -4.71
N PRO A 108 -5.55 -15.21 -4.31
CA PRO A 108 -4.89 -16.51 -4.38
C PRO A 108 -4.60 -16.99 -5.79
N ASN A 109 -5.31 -16.48 -6.79
CA ASN A 109 -5.11 -16.86 -8.18
C ASN A 109 -4.14 -15.94 -8.91
N ASN A 110 -3.64 -14.91 -8.24
CA ASN A 110 -2.67 -14.00 -8.82
C ASN A 110 -1.32 -14.70 -8.94
N VAL A 111 -0.72 -14.65 -10.14
CA VAL A 111 0.51 -15.39 -10.45
C VAL A 111 1.72 -14.48 -10.61
N VAL A 112 1.54 -13.18 -10.41
CA VAL A 112 2.62 -12.22 -10.65
C VAL A 112 3.65 -12.30 -9.52
N GLN A 113 4.91 -12.45 -9.90
CA GLN A 113 6.03 -12.46 -8.97
C GLN A 113 6.24 -11.07 -8.36
N CYS A 114 6.72 -11.05 -7.14
CA CYS A 114 7.10 -9.81 -6.49
C CYS A 114 8.48 -9.99 -5.85
N ASN A 115 9.43 -9.18 -6.28
CA ASN A 115 10.78 -9.19 -5.75
C ASN A 115 11.05 -7.85 -5.09
N PRO A 116 10.71 -7.70 -3.79
CA PRO A 116 10.85 -6.42 -3.11
C PRO A 116 12.30 -5.99 -2.98
N ILE A 117 12.52 -4.69 -3.14
CA ILE A 117 13.84 -4.10 -2.87
C ILE A 117 14.09 -3.91 -1.37
N TRP A 118 13.03 -3.98 -0.58
CA TRP A 118 13.10 -3.80 0.87
C TRP A 118 13.68 -5.04 1.54
N LYS A 119 14.27 -4.87 2.72
CA LYS A 119 14.86 -5.97 3.47
C LYS A 119 14.24 -6.07 4.85
N GLU A 120 14.04 -7.29 5.32
CA GLU A 120 13.57 -7.51 6.69
C GLU A 120 14.64 -7.18 7.73
N ASN A 121 15.88 -7.26 7.34
CA ASN A 121 17.00 -6.98 8.24
C ASN A 121 17.61 -5.62 7.93
#